data_5007f2afffc259cbae12cce4ba6add95
#
_entry.id   5007f2afffc259cbae12cce4ba6add95
#
_cell.length_a   1.000
_cell.length_b   1.000
_cell.length_c   1.000
_cell.angle_alpha   90.00
_cell.angle_beta   90.00
_cell.angle_gamma   90.00
#
_symmetry.space_group_name_H-M   'P 1'
#
loop_
_entity.id
_entity.type
_entity.pdbx_description
1 polymer ?
#
loop_
_entity_poly.entity_id
_entity_poly.type
_entity_poly.pdbx_seq_one_letter_code
_entity_poly.pdbx_strand_id
1 'polypeptide(L)'
;MIRLLAIASFMFFPLTVAFGGGHSNNAEVNKDSSTFMMMLRVPDNKVAEAEKIFQSHEKWMRETHQGPEEPNPIVYVITKAPEFKNNDPSQGTTGFTFLGIFEAYRDASGFQAHMASAQSWKDFPKFNELVAPNVVGGILSGSVIGSMTD
;
A
#
# COMPACT_ATOMS: atom_id res chain seq x y z
N MET A 1 48.98 -18.77 -11.49
CA MET A 1 47.50 -18.86 -11.48
C MET A 1 46.94 -17.60 -10.80
N ILE A 2 46.56 -16.62 -11.60
CA ILE A 2 46.02 -15.33 -11.11
C ILE A 2 44.50 -15.46 -11.09
N ARG A 3 43.87 -15.39 -9.89
CA ARG A 3 42.43 -15.37 -9.73
C ARG A 3 41.94 -13.94 -9.94
N LEU A 4 41.23 -13.70 -11.03
CA LEU A 4 40.48 -12.46 -11.26
C LEU A 4 39.29 -12.43 -10.30
N LEU A 5 39.28 -11.43 -9.41
CA LEU A 5 38.10 -11.08 -8.63
C LEU A 5 37.16 -10.25 -9.54
N ALA A 6 36.01 -10.79 -9.87
CA ALA A 6 34.93 -10.04 -10.54
C ALA A 6 34.22 -9.16 -9.49
N ILE A 7 34.43 -7.85 -9.57
CA ILE A 7 33.70 -6.87 -8.78
C ILE A 7 32.36 -6.65 -9.50
N ALA A 8 31.28 -7.17 -8.93
CA ALA A 8 29.93 -6.88 -9.39
C ALA A 8 29.58 -5.43 -9.01
N SER A 9 29.58 -4.54 -9.99
CA SER A 9 29.05 -3.18 -9.84
C SER A 9 27.53 -3.25 -9.74
N PHE A 10 27.03 -3.03 -8.53
CA PHE A 10 25.60 -2.77 -8.33
C PHE A 10 25.27 -1.38 -8.88
N MET A 11 24.61 -1.34 -10.04
CA MET A 11 24.00 -0.11 -10.54
C MET A 11 22.77 0.18 -9.73
N PHE A 12 22.85 1.15 -8.82
CA PHE A 12 21.68 1.79 -8.22
C PHE A 12 20.98 2.64 -9.30
N PHE A 13 19.85 2.17 -9.79
CA PHE A 13 18.93 3.03 -10.52
C PHE A 13 18.18 3.89 -9.51
N PRO A 14 18.26 5.22 -9.58
CA PRO A 14 17.38 6.06 -8.78
C PRO A 14 15.95 5.89 -9.28
N LEU A 15 15.09 5.29 -8.46
CA LEU A 15 13.66 5.27 -8.68
C LEU A 15 13.15 6.70 -8.44
N THR A 16 13.04 7.51 -9.49
CA THR A 16 12.36 8.79 -9.40
C THR A 16 10.86 8.54 -9.31
N VAL A 17 10.33 8.54 -8.09
CA VAL A 17 8.90 8.59 -7.84
C VAL A 17 8.45 10.00 -8.17
N ALA A 18 7.77 10.18 -9.30
CA ALA A 18 7.11 11.44 -9.62
C ALA A 18 5.89 11.57 -8.69
N PHE A 19 6.01 12.37 -7.63
CA PHE A 19 4.88 12.82 -6.84
C PHE A 19 4.06 13.78 -7.69
N GLY A 20 2.93 13.32 -8.23
CA GLY A 20 1.92 14.17 -8.84
C GLY A 20 1.42 15.15 -7.78
N GLY A 21 1.64 16.46 -8.00
CA GLY A 21 1.24 17.53 -7.10
C GLY A 21 -0.27 17.59 -6.92
N GLY A 22 -0.73 17.15 -5.75
CA GLY A 22 -2.04 17.43 -5.21
C GLY A 22 -1.84 18.19 -3.90
N HIS A 23 -2.64 19.19 -3.66
CA HIS A 23 -2.62 20.18 -2.59
C HIS A 23 -1.92 19.73 -1.31
N SER A 24 -0.76 20.33 -1.03
CA SER A 24 -0.01 20.11 0.19
C SER A 24 -0.67 20.85 1.35
N ASN A 25 -1.64 20.25 2.00
CA ASN A 25 -1.73 20.43 3.43
C ASN A 25 -0.53 19.65 3.98
N ASN A 26 0.44 20.32 4.59
CA ASN A 26 1.61 19.74 5.25
C ASN A 26 1.20 18.91 6.48
N ALA A 27 0.31 17.96 6.31
CA ALA A 27 -0.05 17.01 7.35
C ALA A 27 1.00 15.89 7.31
N GLU A 28 1.88 15.91 8.28
CA GLU A 28 2.90 14.89 8.47
C GLU A 28 2.36 13.75 9.34
N VAL A 29 2.84 12.54 9.11
CA VAL A 29 2.52 11.40 9.98
C VAL A 29 3.27 11.60 11.30
N ASN A 30 2.52 11.64 12.40
CA ASN A 30 3.02 11.84 13.76
C ASN A 30 2.34 10.88 14.76
N LYS A 31 2.59 11.04 16.07
CA LYS A 31 2.05 10.14 17.12
C LYS A 31 0.54 10.16 17.26
N ASP A 32 -0.12 11.23 16.81
CA ASP A 32 -1.58 11.34 16.83
C ASP A 32 -2.23 10.65 15.62
N SER A 33 -1.43 10.32 14.59
CA SER A 33 -1.91 9.70 13.37
C SER A 33 -2.38 8.27 13.59
N SER A 34 -3.44 7.90 12.88
CA SER A 34 -3.91 6.52 12.78
C SER A 34 -3.45 5.92 11.45
N THR A 35 -2.99 4.68 11.50
CA THR A 35 -2.52 3.96 10.30
C THR A 35 -3.37 2.74 10.02
N PHE A 36 -3.49 2.40 8.75
CA PHE A 36 -4.06 1.16 8.26
C PHE A 36 -3.07 0.49 7.29
N MET A 37 -2.89 -0.80 7.46
CA MET A 37 -2.04 -1.61 6.57
C MET A 37 -2.69 -2.96 6.31
N MET A 38 -2.65 -3.38 5.07
CA MET A 38 -3.09 -4.70 4.66
C MET A 38 -2.16 -5.24 3.57
N MET A 39 -1.86 -6.51 3.61
CA MET A 39 -1.11 -7.21 2.57
C MET A 39 -1.89 -8.43 2.09
N LEU A 40 -1.98 -8.59 0.78
CA LEU A 40 -2.58 -9.73 0.12
C LEU A 40 -1.50 -10.54 -0.59
N ARG A 41 -1.59 -11.86 -0.52
CA ARG A 41 -0.79 -12.81 -1.30
C ARG A 41 -1.67 -13.38 -2.40
N VAL A 42 -1.49 -12.90 -3.63
CA VAL A 42 -2.37 -13.16 -4.77
C VAL A 42 -1.66 -14.07 -5.78
N PRO A 43 -2.29 -15.14 -6.30
CA PRO A 43 -1.71 -15.92 -7.39
C PRO A 43 -1.45 -15.04 -8.62
N ASP A 44 -0.31 -15.23 -9.30
CA ASP A 44 0.12 -14.36 -10.41
C ASP A 44 -0.92 -14.22 -11.52
N ASN A 45 -1.68 -15.30 -11.81
CA ASN A 45 -2.75 -15.27 -12.79
C ASN A 45 -4.00 -14.46 -12.37
N LYS A 46 -4.06 -14.00 -11.12
CA LYS A 46 -5.14 -13.15 -10.57
C LYS A 46 -4.71 -11.71 -10.30
N VAL A 47 -3.43 -11.41 -10.42
CA VAL A 47 -2.88 -10.09 -10.11
C VAL A 47 -3.54 -8.97 -10.92
N ALA A 48 -3.72 -9.16 -12.22
CA ALA A 48 -4.33 -8.15 -13.09
C ALA A 48 -5.80 -7.82 -12.71
N GLU A 49 -6.53 -8.80 -12.17
CA GLU A 49 -7.88 -8.59 -11.66
C GLU A 49 -7.84 -7.81 -10.33
N ALA A 50 -6.95 -8.21 -9.43
CA ALA A 50 -6.73 -7.54 -8.16
C ALA A 50 -6.29 -6.07 -8.33
N GLU A 51 -5.36 -5.79 -9.25
CA GLU A 51 -4.92 -4.42 -9.57
C GLU A 51 -6.08 -3.52 -10.00
N LYS A 52 -7.03 -4.02 -10.79
CA LYS A 52 -8.22 -3.24 -11.19
C LYS A 52 -9.10 -2.87 -9.99
N ILE A 53 -9.20 -3.75 -8.99
CA ILE A 53 -9.94 -3.46 -7.77
C ILE A 53 -9.22 -2.37 -6.97
N PHE A 54 -7.90 -2.45 -6.79
CA PHE A 54 -7.12 -1.40 -6.12
C PHE A 54 -7.16 -0.06 -6.87
N GLN A 55 -7.09 -0.06 -8.20
CA GLN A 55 -7.27 1.15 -9.01
C GLN A 55 -8.65 1.78 -8.85
N SER A 56 -9.70 0.94 -8.75
CA SER A 56 -11.05 1.41 -8.45
C SER A 56 -11.15 2.02 -7.05
N HIS A 57 -10.46 1.46 -6.06
CA HIS A 57 -10.35 2.02 -4.71
C HIS A 57 -9.64 3.37 -4.73
N GLU A 58 -8.48 3.47 -5.38
CA GLU A 58 -7.76 4.74 -5.53
C GLU A 58 -8.63 5.83 -6.17
N LYS A 59 -9.37 5.47 -7.23
CA LYS A 59 -10.28 6.42 -7.88
C LYS A 59 -11.37 6.89 -6.91
N TRP A 60 -12.01 5.97 -6.19
CA TRP A 60 -13.02 6.30 -5.20
C TRP A 60 -12.46 7.19 -4.08
N MET A 61 -11.26 6.88 -3.57
CA MET A 61 -10.55 7.72 -2.60
C MET A 61 -10.35 9.14 -3.12
N ARG A 62 -9.87 9.30 -4.35
CA ARG A 62 -9.66 10.63 -4.97
C ARG A 62 -10.96 11.40 -5.16
N GLU A 63 -12.08 10.72 -5.37
CA GLU A 63 -13.38 11.36 -5.59
C GLU A 63 -14.08 11.76 -4.27
N THR A 64 -13.80 11.07 -3.18
CA THR A 64 -14.55 11.20 -1.93
C THR A 64 -13.76 11.69 -0.72
N HIS A 65 -12.42 11.71 -0.78
CA HIS A 65 -11.55 12.01 0.34
C HIS A 65 -10.72 13.30 0.14
N GLN A 66 -11.34 14.37 -0.38
CA GLN A 66 -10.64 15.62 -0.72
C GLN A 66 -11.20 16.86 -0.01
N GLY A 67 -12.25 16.74 0.77
CA GLY A 67 -12.88 17.87 1.49
C GLY A 67 -12.18 18.17 2.83
N PRO A 68 -12.40 19.38 3.40
CA PRO A 68 -11.87 19.72 4.71
C PRO A 68 -12.51 18.92 5.86
N GLU A 69 -13.71 18.40 5.65
CA GLU A 69 -14.49 17.61 6.63
C GLU A 69 -14.56 16.12 6.30
N GLU A 70 -14.04 15.73 5.15
CA GLU A 70 -14.01 14.33 4.72
C GLU A 70 -12.78 13.61 5.31
N PRO A 71 -12.82 12.26 5.43
CA PRO A 71 -11.65 11.51 5.83
C PRO A 71 -10.55 11.72 4.80
N ASN A 72 -9.57 12.54 5.12
CA ASN A 72 -8.50 12.89 4.22
C ASN A 72 -7.23 12.13 4.65
N PRO A 73 -6.81 11.09 3.92
CA PRO A 73 -5.57 10.41 4.22
C PRO A 73 -4.39 11.34 3.99
N ILE A 74 -3.45 11.33 4.94
CA ILE A 74 -2.15 11.99 4.81
C ILE A 74 -1.29 11.22 3.82
N VAL A 75 -1.37 9.89 3.92
CA VAL A 75 -0.64 8.94 3.06
C VAL A 75 -1.64 7.92 2.53
N TYR A 76 -1.55 7.65 1.24
CA TYR A 76 -2.23 6.55 0.57
C TYR A 76 -1.27 5.93 -0.44
N VAL A 77 -0.89 4.68 -0.23
CA VAL A 77 0.08 3.97 -1.08
C VAL A 77 -0.41 2.57 -1.36
N ILE A 78 -0.39 2.19 -2.64
CA ILE A 78 -0.56 0.81 -3.09
C ILE A 78 0.79 0.31 -3.58
N THR A 79 1.17 -0.88 -3.14
CA THR A 79 2.45 -1.51 -3.50
C THR A 79 2.24 -2.88 -4.14
N LYS A 80 3.20 -3.28 -4.99
CA LYS A 80 3.23 -4.60 -5.60
C LYS A 80 4.67 -5.14 -5.59
N ALA A 81 4.84 -6.40 -5.19
CA ALA A 81 6.13 -7.09 -5.25
C ALA A 81 5.95 -8.58 -5.52
N PRO A 82 6.78 -9.22 -6.35
CA PRO A 82 6.75 -10.67 -6.50
C PRO A 82 7.17 -11.35 -5.19
N GLU A 83 6.56 -12.49 -4.90
CA GLU A 83 7.03 -13.35 -3.82
C GLU A 83 8.20 -14.21 -4.31
N PHE A 84 9.33 -14.14 -3.63
CA PHE A 84 10.51 -14.94 -3.96
C PHE A 84 10.60 -16.19 -3.09
N LYS A 85 11.07 -17.31 -3.69
CA LYS A 85 11.36 -18.54 -2.96
C LYS A 85 12.40 -18.26 -1.86
N ASN A 86 12.11 -18.72 -0.65
CA ASN A 86 12.96 -18.50 0.53
C ASN A 86 13.34 -17.02 0.79
N ASN A 87 12.53 -16.06 0.33
CA ASN A 87 12.80 -14.62 0.38
C ASN A 87 14.12 -14.22 -0.34
N ASP A 88 14.55 -15.01 -1.33
CA ASP A 88 15.78 -14.80 -2.09
C ASP A 88 15.45 -14.58 -3.57
N PRO A 89 15.67 -13.35 -4.11
CA PRO A 89 15.40 -13.03 -5.52
C PRO A 89 16.18 -13.93 -6.51
N SER A 90 17.34 -14.46 -6.11
CA SER A 90 18.14 -15.33 -6.96
C SER A 90 17.54 -16.71 -7.23
N GLN A 91 16.56 -17.11 -6.39
CA GLN A 91 15.88 -18.41 -6.48
C GLN A 91 14.59 -18.38 -7.32
N GLY A 92 14.27 -17.23 -7.87
CA GLY A 92 13.05 -17.01 -8.67
C GLY A 92 11.79 -16.91 -7.81
N THR A 93 10.65 -16.73 -8.49
CA THR A 93 9.36 -16.46 -7.85
C THR A 93 8.62 -17.75 -7.45
N THR A 94 7.68 -17.62 -6.54
CA THR A 94 6.81 -18.73 -6.06
C THR A 94 5.57 -18.92 -6.93
N GLY A 95 5.25 -17.99 -7.85
CA GLY A 95 3.97 -17.96 -8.57
C GLY A 95 2.90 -17.11 -7.85
N PHE A 96 3.32 -16.34 -6.85
CA PHE A 96 2.48 -15.39 -6.13
C PHE A 96 3.10 -13.99 -6.12
N THR A 97 2.24 -13.00 -5.99
CA THR A 97 2.58 -11.59 -5.88
C THR A 97 1.95 -11.02 -4.61
N PHE A 98 2.70 -10.22 -3.86
CA PHE A 98 2.17 -9.43 -2.77
C PHE A 98 1.62 -8.12 -3.31
N LEU A 99 0.39 -7.77 -2.90
CA LEU A 99 -0.23 -6.47 -3.07
C LEU A 99 -0.46 -5.87 -1.68
N GLY A 100 0.02 -4.66 -1.46
CA GLY A 100 -0.12 -3.96 -0.19
C GLY A 100 -0.88 -2.66 -0.35
N ILE A 101 -1.65 -2.29 0.67
CA ILE A 101 -2.20 -0.95 0.86
C ILE A 101 -1.70 -0.42 2.20
N PHE A 102 -1.24 0.81 2.21
CA PHE A 102 -0.90 1.55 3.42
C PHE A 102 -1.59 2.91 3.37
N GLU A 103 -2.25 3.24 4.46
CA GLU A 103 -2.95 4.50 4.65
C GLU A 103 -2.54 5.10 6.00
N ALA A 104 -2.44 6.41 6.06
CA ALA A 104 -2.31 7.15 7.31
C ALA A 104 -3.30 8.31 7.32
N TYR A 105 -3.95 8.51 8.45
CA TYR A 105 -4.92 9.56 8.72
C TYR A 105 -4.40 10.44 9.85
N ARG A 106 -4.86 11.68 9.94
CA ARG A 106 -4.46 12.62 11.01
C ARG A 106 -4.73 12.06 12.40
N ASP A 107 -5.82 11.30 12.53
CA ASP A 107 -6.26 10.68 13.77
C ASP A 107 -7.19 9.48 13.48
N ALA A 108 -7.68 8.85 14.53
CA ALA A 108 -8.58 7.71 14.45
C ALA A 108 -9.95 8.05 13.82
N SER A 109 -10.42 9.30 13.91
CA SER A 109 -11.71 9.71 13.36
C SER A 109 -11.70 9.70 11.84
N GLY A 110 -10.58 10.09 11.20
CA GLY A 110 -10.39 10.01 9.76
C GLY A 110 -10.47 8.57 9.24
N PHE A 111 -9.81 7.64 9.92
CA PHE A 111 -9.91 6.21 9.57
C PHE A 111 -11.32 5.65 9.78
N GLN A 112 -11.99 5.99 10.88
CA GLN A 112 -13.37 5.56 11.13
C GLN A 112 -14.36 6.08 10.07
N ALA A 113 -14.20 7.34 9.65
CA ALA A 113 -15.00 7.93 8.59
C ALA A 113 -14.76 7.25 7.24
N HIS A 114 -13.48 6.91 6.91
CA HIS A 114 -13.15 6.10 5.74
C HIS A 114 -13.87 4.75 5.78
N MET A 115 -13.77 4.01 6.87
CA MET A 115 -14.43 2.70 7.01
C MET A 115 -15.95 2.78 6.91
N ALA A 116 -16.56 3.83 7.48
CA ALA A 116 -17.99 4.05 7.39
C ALA A 116 -18.44 4.35 5.94
N SER A 117 -17.63 5.10 5.18
CA SER A 117 -17.93 5.45 3.79
C SER A 117 -17.63 4.33 2.78
N ALA A 118 -16.78 3.35 3.14
CA ALA A 118 -16.33 2.28 2.25
C ALA A 118 -17.48 1.49 1.59
N GLN A 119 -18.61 1.36 2.27
CA GLN A 119 -19.81 0.69 1.70
C GLN A 119 -20.41 1.44 0.50
N SER A 120 -20.11 2.73 0.34
CA SER A 120 -20.53 3.51 -0.82
C SER A 120 -19.68 3.25 -2.08
N TRP A 121 -18.50 2.64 -1.91
CA TRP A 121 -17.67 2.26 -3.04
C TRP A 121 -18.24 1.05 -3.76
N LYS A 122 -18.55 1.22 -5.05
CA LYS A 122 -19.28 0.23 -5.86
C LYS A 122 -18.58 -1.14 -5.94
N ASP A 123 -17.26 -1.18 -5.86
CA ASP A 123 -16.48 -2.42 -5.95
C ASP A 123 -16.10 -2.99 -4.56
N PHE A 124 -16.61 -2.41 -3.46
CA PHE A 124 -16.39 -2.90 -2.10
C PHE A 124 -16.73 -4.40 -1.90
N PRO A 125 -17.82 -4.96 -2.46
CA PRO A 125 -18.07 -6.40 -2.39
C PRO A 125 -16.96 -7.23 -3.04
N LYS A 126 -16.49 -6.84 -4.24
CA LYS A 126 -15.39 -7.53 -4.93
C LYS A 126 -14.06 -7.43 -4.17
N PHE A 127 -13.83 -6.27 -3.52
CA PHE A 127 -12.68 -6.09 -2.65
C PHE A 127 -12.71 -7.08 -1.48
N ASN A 128 -13.84 -7.23 -0.82
CA ASN A 128 -13.99 -8.21 0.27
C ASN A 128 -13.80 -9.66 -0.21
N GLU A 129 -14.31 -10.01 -1.39
CA GLU A 129 -14.09 -11.32 -2.01
C GLU A 129 -12.60 -11.55 -2.33
N LEU A 130 -11.87 -10.51 -2.73
CA LEU A 130 -10.43 -10.57 -2.95
C LEU A 130 -9.66 -10.69 -1.63
N VAL A 131 -10.02 -9.92 -0.61
CA VAL A 131 -9.30 -9.87 0.68
C VAL A 131 -9.44 -11.18 1.45
N ALA A 132 -10.65 -11.69 1.58
CA ALA A 132 -10.94 -12.81 2.47
C ALA A 132 -10.02 -14.04 2.30
N PRO A 133 -9.74 -14.55 1.06
CA PRO A 133 -8.86 -15.69 0.87
C PRO A 133 -7.36 -15.34 0.79
N ASN A 134 -7.00 -14.07 0.61
CA ASN A 134 -5.64 -13.67 0.22
C ASN A 134 -4.90 -12.84 1.28
N VAL A 135 -5.58 -12.35 2.34
CA VAL A 135 -4.94 -11.54 3.36
C VAL A 135 -3.88 -12.32 4.13
N VAL A 136 -2.71 -11.70 4.30
CA VAL A 136 -1.56 -12.29 5.00
C VAL A 136 -1.30 -11.53 6.29
N GLY A 137 -1.20 -12.26 7.41
CA GLY A 137 -0.87 -11.67 8.71
C GLY A 137 -1.98 -10.84 9.36
N GLY A 138 -3.13 -10.70 8.68
CA GLY A 138 -4.25 -9.90 9.15
C GLY A 138 -4.21 -8.45 8.67
N ILE A 139 -5.20 -7.69 9.12
CA ILE A 139 -5.34 -6.26 8.87
C ILE A 139 -4.79 -5.53 10.10
N LEU A 140 -3.81 -4.65 9.88
CA LEU A 140 -3.22 -3.84 10.95
C LEU A 140 -3.86 -2.44 10.91
N SER A 141 -4.53 -2.07 12.01
CA SER A 141 -5.01 -0.72 12.25
C SER A 141 -4.51 -0.29 13.62
N GLY A 142 -3.87 0.87 13.70
CA GLY A 142 -3.23 1.27 14.94
C GLY A 142 -2.74 2.71 14.94
N SER A 143 -2.10 3.08 16.06
CA SER A 143 -1.45 4.36 16.25
C SER A 143 0.03 4.30 15.87
N VAL A 144 0.58 5.43 15.48
CA VAL A 144 2.01 5.62 15.25
C VAL A 144 2.74 5.63 16.59
N ILE A 145 3.80 4.84 16.71
CA ILE A 145 4.65 4.78 17.92
C ILE A 145 5.94 5.58 17.78
N GLY A 146 6.26 6.04 16.57
CA GLY A 146 7.40 6.90 16.28
C GLY A 146 7.35 7.37 14.83
N SER A 147 7.81 8.60 14.57
CA SER A 147 7.94 9.18 13.24
C SER A 147 9.27 9.95 13.12
N MET A 148 9.67 10.29 11.89
CA MET A 148 10.86 11.13 11.64
C MET A 148 10.57 12.62 11.78
N THR A 149 9.32 12.99 12.08
CA THR A 149 8.81 14.36 12.15
C THR A 149 8.49 14.81 13.59
N ASP A 150 8.72 13.95 14.58
CA ASP A 150 8.53 14.24 16.02
C ASP A 150 9.75 14.91 16.65
#